data_06dd2f5e9ad4a74e5464271cf1143aad
#
_entry.id   06dd2f5e9ad4a74e5464271cf1143aad
#
_cell.length_a   1.000
_cell.length_b   1.000
_cell.length_c   1.000
_cell.angle_alpha   90.00
_cell.angle_beta   90.00
_cell.angle_gamma   90.00
#
_symmetry.space_group_name_H-M   'P 1'
#
loop_
_entity.id
_entity.type
_entity.pdbx_description
1 polymer ?
#
loop_
_entity_poly.entity_id
_entity_poly.type
_entity_poly.pdbx_seq_one_letter_code
_entity_poly.pdbx_strand_id
1 'polypeptide(L)'
;MKPKLIILAITACFCLTPAFLQALIDPTIVLYLPFDEGTGKTAKDVSDFGNHATFKGDGKAKWTAEGKDNSAIEFTSGGYLVVNDADSLDLTTAMTISMWAKLMVKTGECCQGGVEKEPAWQAGEYNLLAEYNGSILLQMMELPDACNDDLLGPGIIDKTWHHVAGTWDGKMIRLYLDGDEVGEMPCKGKLAKGSGDLFIGCRGGVGRWTEGFLDEIKMYNRPLTEAEIVEDMKNPKHNLSVSPADKVATTWAMIKSSL
;
A
#
# COMPACT_ATOMS: atom_id res chain seq x y z
N MET A 1 79.49 -17.56 -12.78
CA MET A 1 78.41 -17.20 -11.83
C MET A 1 77.18 -16.79 -12.63
N LYS A 2 76.10 -17.60 -12.57
CA LYS A 2 74.83 -17.26 -13.27
C LYS A 2 73.87 -16.58 -12.27
N PRO A 3 73.24 -15.48 -12.58
CA PRO A 3 72.27 -14.87 -11.66
C PRO A 3 70.99 -15.70 -11.54
N LYS A 4 70.53 -15.95 -10.34
CA LYS A 4 69.24 -16.58 -10.04
C LYS A 4 68.15 -15.50 -10.13
N LEU A 5 67.25 -15.65 -11.09
CA LEU A 5 66.07 -14.83 -11.23
C LEU A 5 65.01 -15.26 -10.16
N ILE A 6 64.74 -14.41 -9.21
CA ILE A 6 63.70 -14.62 -8.19
C ILE A 6 62.38 -14.04 -8.80
N ILE A 7 61.48 -14.93 -9.17
CA ILE A 7 60.11 -14.55 -9.57
C ILE A 7 59.27 -14.37 -8.31
N LEU A 8 58.94 -13.14 -8.01
CA LEU A 8 58.03 -12.79 -6.91
C LEU A 8 56.59 -12.94 -7.43
N ALA A 9 55.92 -14.04 -7.05
CA ALA A 9 54.51 -14.22 -7.36
C ALA A 9 53.67 -13.34 -6.42
N ILE A 10 53.11 -12.24 -6.95
CA ILE A 10 52.11 -11.42 -6.26
C ILE A 10 50.78 -12.14 -6.38
N THR A 11 50.39 -12.83 -5.33
CA THR A 11 49.03 -13.39 -5.21
C THR A 11 48.10 -12.25 -4.85
N ALA A 12 47.40 -11.67 -5.86
CA ALA A 12 46.34 -10.71 -5.64
C ALA A 12 45.16 -11.47 -4.99
N CYS A 13 44.99 -11.36 -3.70
CA CYS A 13 43.84 -11.81 -2.97
C CYS A 13 42.68 -10.86 -3.32
N PHE A 14 41.86 -11.25 -4.29
CA PHE A 14 40.57 -10.59 -4.52
C PHE A 14 39.65 -10.94 -3.35
N CYS A 15 39.59 -10.06 -2.36
CA CYS A 15 38.53 -10.05 -1.37
C CYS A 15 37.23 -9.71 -2.13
N LEU A 16 36.52 -10.73 -2.58
CA LEU A 16 35.11 -10.62 -2.95
C LEU A 16 34.36 -10.26 -1.66
N THR A 17 34.19 -8.97 -1.39
CA THR A 17 33.18 -8.53 -0.45
C THR A 17 31.85 -9.02 -0.99
N PRO A 18 31.05 -9.80 -0.25
CA PRO A 18 29.70 -10.09 -0.67
C PRO A 18 28.99 -8.73 -0.80
N ALA A 19 28.72 -8.32 -2.03
CA ALA A 19 27.77 -7.25 -2.26
C ALA A 19 26.46 -7.75 -1.64
N PHE A 20 26.09 -7.20 -0.49
CA PHE A 20 24.74 -7.37 0.02
C PHE A 20 23.82 -6.85 -1.08
N LEU A 21 23.21 -7.78 -1.80
CA LEU A 21 22.14 -7.46 -2.74
C LEU A 21 20.98 -6.96 -1.86
N GLN A 22 20.97 -5.67 -1.60
CA GLN A 22 19.86 -5.04 -0.90
C GLN A 22 18.66 -5.23 -1.82
N ALA A 23 17.67 -5.95 -1.34
CA ALA A 23 16.42 -6.11 -2.03
C ALA A 23 15.89 -4.69 -2.35
N LEU A 24 15.70 -4.39 -3.63
CA LEU A 24 15.16 -3.11 -4.04
C LEU A 24 13.65 -3.18 -3.88
N ILE A 25 13.10 -2.20 -3.18
CA ILE A 25 11.64 -2.00 -3.09
C ILE A 25 11.09 -1.75 -4.50
N ASP A 26 9.90 -2.30 -4.81
CA ASP A 26 9.19 -1.98 -6.05
C ASP A 26 8.99 -0.46 -6.11
N PRO A 27 9.58 0.25 -7.10
CA PRO A 27 9.52 1.70 -7.18
C PRO A 27 8.11 2.23 -7.44
N THR A 28 7.15 1.37 -7.73
CA THR A 28 5.73 1.74 -7.87
C THR A 28 4.98 1.76 -6.54
N ILE A 29 5.57 1.27 -5.46
CA ILE A 29 5.03 1.39 -4.11
C ILE A 29 5.28 2.81 -3.62
N VAL A 30 4.22 3.57 -3.43
CA VAL A 30 4.28 4.97 -2.95
C VAL A 30 4.03 5.09 -1.44
N LEU A 31 3.51 4.05 -0.83
CA LEU A 31 3.31 3.91 0.61
C LEU A 31 3.34 2.42 0.97
N TYR A 32 4.09 2.06 2.00
CA TYR A 32 4.00 0.76 2.64
C TYR A 32 4.18 0.88 4.15
N LEU A 33 3.11 0.66 4.88
CA LEU A 33 3.04 0.67 6.34
C LEU A 33 2.85 -0.77 6.85
N PRO A 34 3.91 -1.51 7.17
CA PRO A 34 3.82 -2.89 7.66
C PRO A 34 3.34 -2.97 9.11
N PHE A 35 3.33 -1.86 9.84
CA PHE A 35 2.94 -1.77 11.25
C PHE A 35 3.70 -2.70 12.21
N ASP A 36 4.97 -2.97 11.91
CA ASP A 36 5.84 -3.90 12.67
C ASP A 36 6.60 -3.26 13.84
N GLU A 37 6.52 -1.93 14.03
CA GLU A 37 7.29 -1.25 15.07
C GLU A 37 6.81 -1.56 16.49
N GLY A 38 5.53 -1.85 16.66
CA GLY A 38 4.93 -2.22 17.94
C GLY A 38 4.97 -1.14 19.03
N THR A 39 5.52 0.04 18.74
CA THR A 39 5.70 1.13 19.71
C THR A 39 5.92 2.48 19.05
N GLY A 40 5.74 3.57 19.81
CA GLY A 40 5.94 4.93 19.32
C GLY A 40 4.68 5.58 18.80
N LYS A 41 4.83 6.79 18.21
CA LYS A 41 3.74 7.61 17.67
C LYS A 41 3.82 7.80 16.16
N THR A 42 4.62 7.01 15.49
CA THR A 42 4.84 7.07 14.05
C THR A 42 4.92 5.65 13.52
N ALA A 43 4.10 5.33 12.54
CA ALA A 43 4.24 4.15 11.72
C ALA A 43 5.10 4.51 10.51
N LYS A 44 6.15 3.74 10.26
CA LYS A 44 7.13 4.06 9.23
C LYS A 44 6.67 3.55 7.87
N ASP A 45 6.68 4.43 6.90
CA ASP A 45 6.67 4.03 5.50
C ASP A 45 8.03 3.41 5.17
N VAL A 46 8.01 2.19 4.68
CA VAL A 46 9.20 1.46 4.25
C VAL A 46 9.42 1.55 2.73
N SER A 47 8.57 2.28 2.00
CA SER A 47 8.80 2.64 0.61
C SER A 47 9.95 3.68 0.49
N ASP A 48 10.35 3.98 -0.76
CA ASP A 48 11.38 4.98 -1.02
C ASP A 48 10.88 6.43 -0.82
N PHE A 49 9.58 6.65 -0.52
CA PHE A 49 8.98 7.98 -0.46
C PHE A 49 8.96 8.59 0.95
N GLY A 50 9.02 7.78 2.00
CA GLY A 50 9.05 8.26 3.39
C GLY A 50 7.75 8.90 3.86
N ASN A 51 6.62 8.46 3.37
CA ASN A 51 5.26 8.89 3.71
C ASN A 51 4.81 8.34 5.09
N HIS A 52 5.54 8.67 6.14
CA HIS A 52 5.30 8.14 7.48
C HIS A 52 3.95 8.59 8.03
N ALA A 53 3.25 7.68 8.72
CA ALA A 53 1.97 7.96 9.35
C ALA A 53 2.12 8.33 10.84
N THR A 54 1.43 9.37 11.29
CA THR A 54 1.44 9.85 12.67
C THR A 54 0.13 9.53 13.36
N PHE A 55 0.19 8.98 14.57
CA PHE A 55 -0.97 8.67 15.39
C PHE A 55 -1.70 9.93 15.85
N LYS A 56 -3.02 9.88 15.79
CA LYS A 56 -3.96 10.91 16.22
C LYS A 56 -5.08 10.29 17.08
N GLY A 57 -5.90 11.12 17.74
CA GLY A 57 -7.07 10.66 18.48
C GLY A 57 -6.78 10.16 19.90
N ASP A 58 -5.78 10.72 20.58
CA ASP A 58 -5.51 10.56 22.02
C ASP A 58 -5.46 9.11 22.53
N GLY A 59 -4.74 8.25 21.79
CA GLY A 59 -4.53 6.85 22.17
C GLY A 59 -5.65 5.88 21.77
N LYS A 60 -6.61 6.31 20.97
CA LYS A 60 -7.67 5.47 20.41
C LYS A 60 -7.21 4.67 19.17
N ALA A 61 -6.07 5.03 18.58
CA ALA A 61 -5.29 4.18 17.70
C ALA A 61 -4.02 3.77 18.45
N LYS A 62 -3.71 2.48 18.51
CA LYS A 62 -2.58 1.96 19.28
C LYS A 62 -1.98 0.71 18.64
N TRP A 63 -0.70 0.47 18.92
CA TRP A 63 -0.02 -0.77 18.57
C TRP A 63 -0.64 -1.97 19.28
N THR A 64 -0.71 -3.09 18.57
CA THR A 64 -1.11 -4.39 19.12
C THR A 64 -0.22 -5.50 18.58
N ALA A 65 -0.05 -6.55 19.36
CA ALA A 65 0.65 -7.77 18.93
C ALA A 65 -0.31 -8.76 18.19
N GLU A 66 -1.55 -8.38 17.95
CA GLU A 66 -2.55 -9.19 17.24
C GLU A 66 -2.58 -8.88 15.74
N GLY A 67 -1.41 -8.67 15.12
CA GLY A 67 -1.29 -8.40 13.69
C GLY A 67 -1.65 -9.62 12.82
N LYS A 68 -1.90 -9.36 11.56
CA LYS A 68 -1.94 -10.40 10.52
C LYS A 68 -0.56 -10.96 10.29
N ASP A 69 0.44 -10.07 10.27
CA ASP A 69 1.87 -10.40 10.32
C ASP A 69 2.52 -9.57 11.43
N ASN A 70 3.06 -10.22 12.45
CA ASN A 70 3.67 -9.62 13.65
C ASN A 70 2.73 -8.68 14.42
N SER A 71 2.85 -7.37 14.26
CA SER A 71 2.01 -6.38 14.95
C SER A 71 1.11 -5.61 13.97
N ALA A 72 0.11 -4.93 14.50
CA ALA A 72 -0.86 -4.15 13.75
C ALA A 72 -1.24 -2.88 14.52
N ILE A 73 -2.13 -2.09 13.95
CA ILE A 73 -2.80 -1.00 14.66
C ILE A 73 -4.23 -1.41 15.00
N GLU A 74 -4.56 -1.36 16.30
CA GLU A 74 -5.92 -1.42 16.80
C GLU A 74 -6.53 -0.03 16.83
N PHE A 75 -7.70 0.12 16.22
CA PHE A 75 -8.48 1.35 16.17
C PHE A 75 -9.74 1.23 17.02
N THR A 76 -10.04 2.28 17.76
CA THR A 76 -11.34 2.52 18.41
C THR A 76 -11.88 3.86 17.97
N SER A 77 -13.19 4.10 18.10
CA SER A 77 -13.86 5.32 17.62
C SER A 77 -13.12 6.59 18.02
N GLY A 78 -12.73 7.39 17.04
CA GLY A 78 -11.93 8.61 17.19
C GLY A 78 -10.42 8.42 17.12
N GLY A 79 -9.92 7.19 16.93
CA GLY A 79 -8.50 6.89 16.66
C GLY A 79 -8.21 6.85 15.16
N TYR A 80 -7.09 7.43 14.73
CA TYR A 80 -6.69 7.41 13.32
C TYR A 80 -5.20 7.73 13.16
N LEU A 81 -4.68 7.52 11.97
CA LEU A 81 -3.35 7.97 11.57
C LEU A 81 -3.47 8.98 10.42
N VAL A 82 -2.47 9.85 10.31
CA VAL A 82 -2.34 10.84 9.22
C VAL A 82 -0.97 10.71 8.58
N VAL A 83 -0.96 10.62 7.26
CA VAL A 83 0.20 10.85 6.42
C VAL A 83 0.05 12.25 5.81
N ASN A 84 1.06 13.09 5.96
CA ASN A 84 1.02 14.44 5.38
C ASN A 84 0.91 14.37 3.86
N ASP A 85 0.30 15.39 3.26
CA ASP A 85 0.21 15.51 1.81
C ASP A 85 1.58 15.41 1.13
N ALA A 86 1.63 14.68 0.01
CA ALA A 86 2.82 14.49 -0.80
C ALA A 86 2.46 14.20 -2.26
N ASP A 87 3.26 14.72 -3.20
CA ASP A 87 3.08 14.51 -4.64
C ASP A 87 3.02 13.02 -5.03
N SER A 88 3.70 12.15 -4.28
CA SER A 88 3.69 10.70 -4.50
C SER A 88 2.35 10.03 -4.20
N LEU A 89 1.50 10.69 -3.40
CA LEU A 89 0.16 10.23 -3.04
C LEU A 89 -0.92 10.76 -3.99
N ASP A 90 -0.57 11.57 -4.99
CA ASP A 90 -1.49 12.04 -6.03
C ASP A 90 -1.63 11.00 -7.16
N LEU A 91 -2.42 9.97 -6.92
CA LEU A 91 -2.60 8.84 -7.83
C LEU A 91 -3.60 9.17 -8.95
N THR A 92 -3.20 10.06 -9.86
CA THR A 92 -4.09 10.71 -10.83
C THR A 92 -4.45 9.88 -12.06
N THR A 93 -3.75 8.80 -12.36
CA THR A 93 -3.93 8.03 -13.62
C THR A 93 -4.17 6.54 -13.41
N ALA A 94 -3.67 5.99 -12.32
CA ALA A 94 -3.81 4.60 -11.96
C ALA A 94 -3.43 4.42 -10.49
N MET A 95 -3.95 3.41 -9.83
CA MET A 95 -3.62 3.08 -8.46
C MET A 95 -3.92 1.63 -8.10
N THR A 96 -3.30 1.20 -7.01
CA THR A 96 -3.75 0.09 -6.18
C THR A 96 -3.65 0.53 -4.73
N ILE A 97 -4.66 0.21 -3.94
CA ILE A 97 -4.66 0.29 -2.48
C ILE A 97 -4.92 -1.13 -1.98
N SER A 98 -4.09 -1.64 -1.07
CA SER A 98 -4.30 -2.94 -0.43
C SER A 98 -4.05 -2.85 1.07
N MET A 99 -4.72 -3.69 1.85
CA MET A 99 -4.56 -3.78 3.29
C MET A 99 -5.15 -5.09 3.83
N TRP A 100 -4.67 -5.49 5.00
CA TRP A 100 -5.36 -6.44 5.84
C TRP A 100 -6.25 -5.69 6.83
N ALA A 101 -7.51 -6.11 6.95
CA ALA A 101 -8.50 -5.51 7.84
C ALA A 101 -9.22 -6.61 8.65
N LYS A 102 -9.42 -6.36 9.95
CA LYS A 102 -10.24 -7.19 10.84
C LYS A 102 -11.22 -6.28 11.57
N LEU A 103 -12.40 -6.12 11.01
CA LEU A 103 -13.42 -5.22 11.53
C LEU A 103 -14.27 -5.90 12.61
N MET A 104 -14.49 -5.21 13.73
CA MET A 104 -15.05 -5.80 14.93
C MET A 104 -16.52 -5.51 15.12
N VAL A 105 -16.97 -4.31 14.82
CA VAL A 105 -18.30 -3.81 15.14
C VAL A 105 -18.79 -2.89 14.04
N LYS A 106 -20.08 -2.90 13.79
CA LYS A 106 -20.76 -1.85 13.08
C LYS A 106 -21.05 -0.73 14.07
N THR A 107 -20.34 0.38 13.93
CA THR A 107 -20.64 1.59 14.70
C THR A 107 -21.99 2.17 14.29
N GLY A 108 -22.53 3.12 15.04
CA GLY A 108 -23.76 3.83 14.66
C GLY A 108 -23.59 4.73 13.42
N GLU A 109 -22.39 4.86 12.89
CA GLU A 109 -22.06 5.62 11.68
C GLU A 109 -22.23 4.78 10.41
N CYS A 110 -22.28 5.42 9.24
CA CYS A 110 -22.54 4.70 7.99
C CYS A 110 -21.44 3.71 7.62
N CYS A 111 -20.19 4.04 7.96
CA CYS A 111 -19.04 3.43 7.34
C CYS A 111 -17.87 3.37 8.30
N GLN A 112 -16.86 2.56 7.97
CA GLN A 112 -15.58 2.52 8.66
C GLN A 112 -14.46 2.84 7.66
N GLY A 113 -13.63 3.84 7.98
CA GLY A 113 -12.56 4.29 7.10
C GLY A 113 -11.38 3.33 7.08
N GLY A 114 -10.92 2.92 5.91
CA GLY A 114 -9.64 2.25 5.74
C GLY A 114 -8.54 3.25 5.43
N VAL A 115 -8.35 3.54 4.13
CA VAL A 115 -7.42 4.55 3.60
C VAL A 115 -8.21 5.55 2.79
N GLU A 116 -8.02 6.85 3.04
CA GLU A 116 -8.70 7.93 2.35
C GLU A 116 -7.77 9.12 2.12
N LYS A 117 -7.60 9.53 0.87
CA LYS A 117 -6.91 10.76 0.48
C LYS A 117 -7.93 11.89 0.40
N GLU A 118 -7.59 13.06 0.89
CA GLU A 118 -8.43 14.25 1.02
C GLU A 118 -9.49 14.16 2.14
N PRO A 119 -9.88 15.28 2.72
CA PRO A 119 -11.09 15.32 3.52
C PRO A 119 -12.32 15.19 2.60
N ALA A 120 -13.23 14.34 2.93
CA ALA A 120 -14.47 13.96 2.24
C ALA A 120 -15.00 14.89 1.13
N TRP A 121 -15.33 14.33 -0.01
CA TRP A 121 -16.01 14.97 -1.14
C TRP A 121 -15.20 16.09 -1.81
N GLN A 122 -13.88 15.92 -1.87
CA GLN A 122 -12.98 16.86 -2.53
C GLN A 122 -12.44 16.28 -3.85
N ALA A 123 -12.06 17.19 -4.76
CA ALA A 123 -11.35 16.80 -5.97
C ALA A 123 -10.01 16.11 -5.60
N GLY A 124 -9.74 14.97 -6.21
CA GLY A 124 -8.55 14.17 -5.89
C GLY A 124 -8.77 13.10 -4.81
N GLU A 125 -9.96 13.06 -4.20
CA GLU A 125 -10.32 12.02 -3.23
C GLU A 125 -10.36 10.65 -3.88
N TYR A 126 -9.72 9.70 -3.20
CA TYR A 126 -9.87 8.27 -3.40
C TYR A 126 -9.88 7.58 -2.04
N ASN A 127 -10.67 6.53 -1.90
CA ASN A 127 -10.71 5.79 -0.65
C ASN A 127 -11.01 4.30 -0.85
N LEU A 128 -10.46 3.50 0.06
CA LEU A 128 -10.79 2.09 0.27
C LEU A 128 -11.26 1.94 1.71
N LEU A 129 -12.53 1.55 1.92
CA LEU A 129 -13.17 1.51 3.23
C LEU A 129 -14.27 0.44 3.30
N ALA A 130 -14.97 0.34 4.41
CA ALA A 130 -16.15 -0.51 4.58
C ALA A 130 -17.41 0.33 4.80
N GLU A 131 -18.43 0.04 4.01
CA GLU A 131 -19.76 0.66 4.05
C GLU A 131 -20.60 0.23 5.28
N TYR A 132 -21.79 0.83 5.39
CA TYR A 132 -22.74 0.69 6.50
C TYR A 132 -23.08 -0.76 6.88
N ASN A 133 -23.22 -1.65 5.89
CA ASN A 133 -23.47 -3.07 6.09
C ASN A 133 -22.20 -3.91 6.22
N GLY A 134 -21.02 -3.25 6.21
CA GLY A 134 -19.71 -3.87 6.20
C GLY A 134 -19.18 -4.23 4.82
N SER A 135 -19.92 -3.96 3.75
CA SER A 135 -19.45 -4.16 2.38
C SER A 135 -18.18 -3.34 2.14
N ILE A 136 -17.18 -3.94 1.54
CA ILE A 136 -16.00 -3.20 1.09
C ILE A 136 -16.37 -2.23 -0.02
N LEU A 137 -15.68 -1.09 -0.07
CA LEU A 137 -15.97 0.01 -0.98
C LEU A 137 -14.68 0.57 -1.57
N LEU A 138 -14.63 0.74 -2.89
CA LEU A 138 -13.68 1.63 -3.55
C LEU A 138 -14.43 2.81 -4.16
N GLN A 139 -14.05 4.03 -3.77
CA GLN A 139 -14.65 5.27 -4.25
C GLN A 139 -13.57 6.23 -4.73
N MET A 140 -13.87 6.97 -5.78
CA MET A 140 -13.06 8.08 -6.28
C MET A 140 -13.97 9.24 -6.68
N MET A 141 -13.58 10.47 -6.32
CA MET A 141 -14.43 11.65 -6.50
C MET A 141 -13.99 12.50 -7.69
N GLU A 142 -15.00 13.13 -8.33
CA GLU A 142 -14.81 14.09 -9.43
C GLU A 142 -14.05 13.55 -10.66
N LEU A 143 -14.27 12.29 -10.99
CA LEU A 143 -13.88 11.78 -12.30
C LEU A 143 -14.90 12.20 -13.35
N PRO A 144 -14.46 12.67 -14.54
CA PRO A 144 -15.38 12.91 -15.63
C PRO A 144 -15.98 11.58 -16.09
N ASP A 145 -17.29 11.52 -16.20
CA ASP A 145 -18.10 10.39 -16.65
C ASP A 145 -18.18 9.16 -15.74
N ALA A 146 -19.29 9.02 -15.04
CA ALA A 146 -19.86 7.79 -14.44
C ALA A 146 -19.10 7.12 -13.29
N CYS A 147 -17.98 7.64 -12.80
CA CYS A 147 -17.25 7.06 -11.67
C CYS A 147 -17.66 7.60 -10.29
N ASN A 148 -18.74 8.36 -10.22
CA ASN A 148 -19.25 8.90 -8.96
C ASN A 148 -20.07 7.88 -8.16
N ASP A 149 -20.12 6.65 -8.64
CA ASP A 149 -20.78 5.56 -7.96
C ASP A 149 -19.76 4.69 -7.23
N ASP A 150 -20.09 4.31 -6.02
CA ASP A 150 -19.32 3.44 -5.19
C ASP A 150 -19.28 2.03 -5.78
N LEU A 151 -18.10 1.46 -5.99
CA LEU A 151 -17.97 0.04 -6.26
C LEU A 151 -18.01 -0.71 -4.94
N LEU A 152 -19.08 -1.46 -4.72
CA LEU A 152 -19.31 -2.24 -3.51
C LEU A 152 -18.97 -3.71 -3.72
N GLY A 153 -18.37 -4.33 -2.71
CA GLY A 153 -18.10 -5.77 -2.62
C GLY A 153 -18.76 -6.41 -1.40
N PRO A 154 -18.38 -7.63 -1.05
CA PRO A 154 -18.90 -8.35 0.11
C PRO A 154 -18.64 -7.64 1.44
N GLY A 155 -19.39 -8.03 2.48
CA GLY A 155 -19.19 -7.56 3.85
C GLY A 155 -18.04 -8.27 4.56
N ILE A 156 -17.29 -7.53 5.39
CA ILE A 156 -16.13 -8.02 6.15
C ILE A 156 -16.21 -7.74 7.67
N ILE A 157 -17.40 -7.38 8.20
CA ILE A 157 -17.58 -7.18 9.65
C ILE A 157 -17.94 -8.52 10.32
N ASP A 158 -16.98 -9.42 10.37
CA ASP A 158 -17.14 -10.77 10.93
C ASP A 158 -16.07 -11.13 11.97
N LYS A 159 -15.20 -10.16 12.31
CA LYS A 159 -14.11 -10.31 13.29
C LYS A 159 -12.98 -11.23 12.82
N THR A 160 -12.86 -11.45 11.52
CA THR A 160 -11.76 -12.20 10.93
C THR A 160 -10.86 -11.28 10.08
N TRP A 161 -9.64 -11.70 9.83
CA TRP A 161 -8.75 -11.00 8.96
C TRP A 161 -9.10 -11.24 7.50
N HIS A 162 -9.34 -10.16 6.76
CA HIS A 162 -9.53 -10.16 5.32
C HIS A 162 -8.50 -9.30 4.63
N HIS A 163 -8.01 -9.77 3.49
CA HIS A 163 -7.23 -8.94 2.58
C HIS A 163 -8.18 -8.22 1.64
N VAL A 164 -8.12 -6.90 1.65
CA VAL A 164 -8.94 -6.04 0.79
C VAL A 164 -8.02 -5.27 -0.14
N ALA A 165 -8.32 -5.29 -1.45
CA ALA A 165 -7.61 -4.46 -2.39
C ALA A 165 -8.56 -3.81 -3.39
N GLY A 166 -8.21 -2.59 -3.82
CA GLY A 166 -8.89 -1.87 -4.87
C GLY A 166 -7.89 -1.40 -5.92
N THR A 167 -8.20 -1.59 -7.21
CA THR A 167 -7.35 -1.16 -8.33
C THR A 167 -8.11 -0.25 -9.27
N TRP A 168 -7.39 0.69 -9.89
CA TRP A 168 -7.87 1.52 -10.99
C TRP A 168 -6.78 1.66 -12.05
N ASP A 169 -7.16 1.44 -13.32
CA ASP A 169 -6.24 1.50 -14.47
C ASP A 169 -6.51 2.70 -15.40
N GLY A 170 -7.29 3.69 -14.93
CA GLY A 170 -7.72 4.84 -15.73
C GLY A 170 -8.96 4.55 -16.61
N LYS A 171 -9.52 3.33 -16.56
CA LYS A 171 -10.70 2.90 -17.32
C LYS A 171 -11.65 2.04 -16.51
N MET A 172 -11.13 1.19 -15.63
CA MET A 172 -11.88 0.25 -14.79
C MET A 172 -11.39 0.35 -13.37
N ILE A 173 -12.32 0.31 -12.43
CA ILE A 173 -12.02 0.01 -11.03
C ILE A 173 -12.40 -1.44 -10.75
N ARG A 174 -11.62 -2.10 -9.86
CA ARG A 174 -11.88 -3.46 -9.41
C ARG A 174 -11.68 -3.56 -7.92
N LEU A 175 -12.48 -4.42 -7.29
CA LEU A 175 -12.35 -4.79 -5.88
C LEU A 175 -11.97 -6.25 -5.77
N TYR A 176 -11.10 -6.53 -4.80
CA TYR A 176 -10.61 -7.86 -4.47
C TYR A 176 -10.83 -8.12 -2.98
N LEU A 177 -11.26 -9.32 -2.66
CA LEU A 177 -11.40 -9.83 -1.29
C LEU A 177 -10.71 -11.18 -1.20
N ASP A 178 -9.74 -11.29 -0.29
CA ASP A 178 -8.95 -12.51 -0.05
C ASP A 178 -8.29 -13.08 -1.33
N GLY A 179 -7.94 -12.18 -2.25
CA GLY A 179 -7.27 -12.48 -3.51
C GLY A 179 -8.20 -12.67 -4.70
N ASP A 180 -9.50 -12.85 -4.50
CA ASP A 180 -10.48 -13.04 -5.56
C ASP A 180 -11.09 -11.68 -5.99
N GLU A 181 -11.27 -11.45 -7.30
CA GLU A 181 -12.01 -10.30 -7.81
C GLU A 181 -13.50 -10.44 -7.46
N VAL A 182 -14.04 -9.47 -6.72
CA VAL A 182 -15.43 -9.49 -6.23
C VAL A 182 -16.31 -8.40 -6.84
N GLY A 183 -15.76 -7.54 -7.67
CA GLY A 183 -16.51 -6.53 -8.41
C GLY A 183 -15.63 -5.71 -9.33
N GLU A 184 -16.23 -5.26 -10.44
CA GLU A 184 -15.62 -4.31 -11.36
C GLU A 184 -16.64 -3.29 -11.87
N MET A 185 -16.18 -2.10 -12.22
CA MET A 185 -17.01 -1.03 -12.79
C MET A 185 -16.19 -0.17 -13.75
N PRO A 186 -16.77 0.21 -14.92
CA PRO A 186 -16.12 1.18 -15.80
C PRO A 186 -15.92 2.52 -15.08
N CYS A 187 -14.70 3.05 -15.17
CA CYS A 187 -14.33 4.31 -14.55
C CYS A 187 -13.20 4.96 -15.34
N LYS A 188 -13.58 5.69 -16.40
CA LYS A 188 -12.63 6.29 -17.32
C LYS A 188 -12.37 7.75 -16.95
N GLY A 189 -11.08 8.09 -16.79
CA GLY A 189 -10.72 9.48 -16.58
C GLY A 189 -9.33 9.67 -16.00
N LYS A 190 -9.17 10.82 -15.39
CA LYS A 190 -8.01 11.16 -14.56
C LYS A 190 -8.54 11.79 -13.29
N LEU A 191 -8.03 11.33 -12.17
CA LEU A 191 -8.30 11.97 -10.88
C LEU A 191 -7.58 13.33 -10.83
N ALA A 192 -8.19 14.31 -10.21
CA ALA A 192 -7.53 15.58 -9.93
C ALA A 192 -6.34 15.36 -8.99
N LYS A 193 -5.39 16.27 -9.02
CA LYS A 193 -4.35 16.34 -8.00
C LYS A 193 -4.97 16.91 -6.73
N GLY A 194 -4.79 16.19 -5.62
CA GLY A 194 -5.23 16.63 -4.30
C GLY A 194 -4.26 17.59 -3.62
N SER A 195 -4.61 18.05 -2.44
CA SER A 195 -3.77 18.86 -1.56
C SER A 195 -3.99 18.54 -0.08
N GLY A 196 -4.84 17.58 0.22
CA GLY A 196 -5.13 17.13 1.58
C GLY A 196 -4.29 15.94 2.01
N ASP A 197 -4.26 15.71 3.32
CA ASP A 197 -3.56 14.59 3.91
C ASP A 197 -4.20 13.24 3.54
N LEU A 198 -3.46 12.15 3.75
CA LEU A 198 -4.00 10.80 3.71
C LEU A 198 -4.38 10.37 5.14
N PHE A 199 -5.61 9.91 5.29
CA PHE A 199 -6.16 9.45 6.56
C PHE A 199 -6.26 7.93 6.58
N ILE A 200 -5.95 7.32 7.74
CA ILE A 200 -6.03 5.87 7.95
C ILE A 200 -6.88 5.62 9.18
N GLY A 201 -7.92 4.78 9.04
CA GLY A 201 -8.84 4.43 10.13
C GLY A 201 -9.97 5.44 10.34
N CYS A 202 -10.14 6.41 9.45
CA CYS A 202 -11.25 7.38 9.51
C CYS A 202 -11.46 8.09 8.19
N ARG A 203 -12.51 8.92 8.12
CA ARG A 203 -12.75 9.89 7.05
C ARG A 203 -12.36 11.30 7.52
N GLY A 204 -11.33 11.88 6.91
CA GLY A 204 -10.93 13.27 7.11
C GLY A 204 -10.63 13.67 8.56
N GLY A 205 -10.40 12.71 9.46
CA GLY A 205 -10.21 12.97 10.89
C GLY A 205 -11.46 13.34 11.69
N VAL A 206 -12.66 13.21 11.09
CA VAL A 206 -13.92 13.71 11.70
C VAL A 206 -15.06 12.69 11.76
N GLY A 207 -14.91 11.50 11.19
CA GLY A 207 -15.96 10.48 11.19
C GLY A 207 -15.56 9.19 10.50
N ARG A 208 -16.53 8.27 10.33
CA ARG A 208 -16.31 6.94 9.73
C ARG A 208 -15.16 6.18 10.39
N TRP A 209 -15.17 6.23 11.72
CA TRP A 209 -14.11 5.64 12.53
C TRP A 209 -14.05 4.12 12.37
N THR A 210 -12.85 3.61 12.14
CA THR A 210 -12.61 2.16 12.19
C THR A 210 -12.69 1.67 13.61
N GLU A 211 -13.39 0.56 13.82
CA GLU A 211 -13.35 -0.26 15.03
C GLU A 211 -12.85 -1.66 14.69
N GLY A 212 -11.60 -1.92 15.01
CA GLY A 212 -10.91 -3.15 14.63
C GLY A 212 -9.44 -2.94 14.41
N PHE A 213 -8.89 -3.68 13.49
CA PHE A 213 -7.46 -3.75 13.23
C PHE A 213 -7.18 -3.53 11.74
N LEU A 214 -6.13 -2.76 11.45
CA LEU A 214 -5.56 -2.63 10.11
C LEU A 214 -4.09 -3.02 10.16
N ASP A 215 -3.63 -3.65 9.07
CA ASP A 215 -2.27 -4.13 8.93
C ASP A 215 -1.82 -4.14 7.47
N GLU A 216 -0.50 -4.12 7.22
CA GLU A 216 0.09 -4.29 5.90
C GLU A 216 -0.50 -3.36 4.83
N ILE A 217 -0.66 -2.05 5.13
CA ILE A 217 -1.23 -1.10 4.18
C ILE A 217 -0.23 -0.77 3.08
N LYS A 218 -0.63 -0.94 1.82
CA LYS A 218 0.17 -0.58 0.66
C LYS A 218 -0.60 0.24 -0.36
N MET A 219 0.12 1.13 -1.01
CA MET A 219 -0.38 1.89 -2.15
C MET A 219 0.64 1.88 -3.28
N TYR A 220 0.13 1.68 -4.50
CA TYR A 220 0.92 1.62 -5.73
C TYR A 220 0.41 2.67 -6.71
N ASN A 221 1.30 3.27 -7.49
CA ASN A 221 0.95 4.20 -8.57
C ASN A 221 0.63 3.48 -9.89
N ARG A 222 0.29 2.19 -9.82
CA ARG A 222 -0.17 1.34 -10.92
C ARG A 222 -1.27 0.39 -10.47
N PRO A 223 -2.06 -0.15 -11.40
CA PRO A 223 -2.94 -1.27 -11.07
C PRO A 223 -2.10 -2.54 -10.90
N LEU A 224 -2.37 -3.32 -9.86
CA LEU A 224 -1.91 -4.69 -9.74
C LEU A 224 -2.85 -5.62 -10.52
N THR A 225 -2.30 -6.68 -11.08
CA THR A 225 -3.08 -7.81 -11.59
C THR A 225 -3.58 -8.69 -10.45
N GLU A 226 -4.59 -9.51 -10.68
CA GLU A 226 -5.09 -10.48 -9.68
C GLU A 226 -3.96 -11.37 -9.13
N ALA A 227 -3.06 -11.85 -9.99
CA ALA A 227 -1.92 -12.65 -9.55
C ALA A 227 -0.97 -11.88 -8.62
N GLU A 228 -0.74 -10.59 -8.88
CA GLU A 228 0.05 -9.71 -8.01
C GLU A 228 -0.70 -9.40 -6.70
N ILE A 229 -2.03 -9.25 -6.71
CA ILE A 229 -2.85 -9.12 -5.49
C ILE A 229 -2.73 -10.37 -4.61
N VAL A 230 -2.82 -11.56 -5.22
CA VAL A 230 -2.65 -12.84 -4.51
C VAL A 230 -1.25 -12.97 -3.92
N GLU A 231 -0.21 -12.53 -4.64
CA GLU A 231 1.16 -12.54 -4.15
C GLU A 231 1.35 -11.51 -3.02
N ASP A 232 0.81 -10.31 -3.18
CA ASP A 232 0.85 -9.25 -2.15
C ASP A 232 0.18 -9.70 -0.85
N MET A 233 -0.95 -10.40 -0.97
CA MET A 233 -1.68 -10.98 0.16
C MET A 233 -0.89 -12.07 0.88
N LYS A 234 -0.23 -12.99 0.15
CA LYS A 234 0.46 -14.15 0.72
C LYS A 234 1.84 -13.82 1.28
N ASN A 235 2.53 -12.91 0.63
CA ASN A 235 3.90 -12.52 0.94
C ASN A 235 4.01 -10.98 0.97
N PRO A 236 3.45 -10.31 1.95
CA PRO A 236 3.38 -8.85 1.95
C PRO A 236 4.77 -8.19 1.85
N LYS A 237 5.82 -8.87 2.31
CA LYS A 237 7.21 -8.38 2.24
C LYS A 237 7.96 -8.75 0.96
N HIS A 238 7.37 -9.53 0.07
CA HIS A 238 8.01 -9.94 -1.19
C HIS A 238 8.27 -8.74 -2.13
N ASN A 239 7.41 -7.74 -2.10
CA ASN A 239 7.57 -6.50 -2.88
C ASN A 239 8.76 -5.63 -2.44
N LEU A 240 9.44 -6.02 -1.37
CA LEU A 240 10.73 -5.46 -0.98
C LEU A 240 11.90 -6.06 -1.80
N SER A 241 11.64 -7.01 -2.70
CA SER A 241 12.66 -7.64 -3.54
C SER A 241 12.24 -7.65 -5.00
N VAL A 242 12.83 -6.78 -5.81
CA VAL A 242 12.72 -6.90 -7.28
C VAL A 242 13.44 -8.16 -7.72
N SER A 243 12.74 -9.10 -8.36
CA SER A 243 13.36 -10.31 -8.89
C SER A 243 14.46 -9.96 -9.88
N PRO A 244 15.68 -10.53 -9.73
CA PRO A 244 16.77 -10.30 -10.70
C PRO A 244 16.42 -10.69 -12.15
N ALA A 245 15.42 -11.55 -12.34
CA ALA A 245 14.98 -12.00 -13.67
C ALA A 245 14.37 -10.87 -14.51
N ASP A 246 13.62 -9.96 -13.89
CA ASP A 246 12.96 -8.86 -14.61
C ASP A 246 13.96 -7.77 -15.03
N LYS A 247 15.05 -7.59 -14.26
CA LYS A 247 16.13 -6.64 -14.63
C LYS A 247 17.01 -7.13 -15.77
N VAL A 248 17.24 -8.43 -15.87
CA VAL A 248 18.05 -9.01 -16.95
C VAL A 248 17.36 -8.81 -18.30
N ALA A 249 16.04 -8.99 -18.37
CA ALA A 249 15.27 -8.83 -19.60
C ALA A 249 15.28 -7.37 -20.11
N THR A 250 15.10 -6.38 -19.22
CA THR A 250 15.13 -4.95 -19.58
C THR A 250 16.52 -4.47 -19.95
N THR A 251 17.57 -4.92 -19.27
CA THR A 251 18.96 -4.56 -19.57
C THR A 251 19.40 -5.13 -20.92
N TRP A 252 19.04 -6.38 -21.24
CA TRP A 252 19.31 -6.98 -22.54
C TRP A 252 18.53 -6.33 -23.69
N ALA A 253 17.28 -5.89 -23.44
CA ALA A 253 16.51 -5.14 -24.43
C ALA A 253 17.13 -3.77 -24.72
N MET A 254 17.61 -3.04 -23.72
CA MET A 254 18.32 -1.77 -23.90
C MET A 254 19.66 -1.93 -24.62
N ILE A 255 20.45 -2.96 -24.31
CA ILE A 255 21.72 -3.23 -24.99
C ILE A 255 21.50 -3.56 -26.47
N LYS A 256 20.46 -4.34 -26.81
CA LYS A 256 20.13 -4.67 -28.21
C LYS A 256 19.61 -3.49 -29.01
N SER A 257 19.01 -2.47 -28.39
CA SER A 257 18.54 -1.27 -29.08
C SER A 257 19.64 -0.23 -29.30
N SER A 258 20.83 -0.43 -28.70
CA SER A 258 21.99 0.47 -28.81
C SER A 258 23.14 -0.09 -29.71
N LEU A 259 22.93 -1.27 -30.33
CA LEU A 259 23.78 -1.89 -31.36
C LEU A 259 23.10 -1.84 -32.72
#